data_4c4e27063b68e170c16d8eb5f9f90a19
#
_entry.id   4c4e27063b68e170c16d8eb5f9f90a19
#
_cell.length_a   1.000
_cell.length_b   1.000
_cell.length_c   1.000
_cell.angle_alpha   90.00
_cell.angle_beta   90.00
_cell.angle_gamma   90.00
#
_symmetry.space_group_name_H-M   'P 1'
#
loop_
_entity.id
_entity.type
_entity.pdbx_description
1 polymer ?
#
loop_
_entity_poly.entity_id
_entity_poly.type
_entity_poly.pdbx_seq_one_letter_code
_entity_poly.pdbx_strand_id
1 'polypeptide(L)'
;NNEFAKNIAPPSNVSASFDITQDNTGLVTITPTGEGAISFVVDYGDGSPVSSSIKTGGSVKHTFKEGNHTLKVTATGLNNLTTTAEVSLTVSFNAPENLQVTIENDTAVSKKVNVTATADWATVFDFISGEAGADPVTANIGETASFTYKEAGTYTVKVVARGAAIATTEYSQEFEVTAILA
;
A
#
# COMPACT_ATOMS: atom_id res chain seq x y z
N ASN A 1 50.30 19.41 21.22
CA ASN A 1 49.14 20.06 21.81
C ASN A 1 47.88 19.62 21.07
N ASN A 2 47.18 18.67 21.66
CA ASN A 2 46.02 18.01 21.07
C ASN A 2 44.69 18.66 21.46
N GLU A 3 44.63 19.97 21.60
CA GLU A 3 43.40 20.66 21.98
C GLU A 3 42.30 20.56 20.91
N PHE A 4 42.67 20.42 19.63
CA PHE A 4 41.69 20.20 18.57
C PHE A 4 40.97 18.87 18.67
N ALA A 5 41.63 17.81 19.13
CA ALA A 5 40.99 16.50 19.26
C ALA A 5 40.01 16.42 20.43
N LYS A 6 40.14 17.35 21.41
CA LYS A 6 39.26 17.35 22.60
C LYS A 6 37.91 18.05 22.35
N ASN A 7 37.73 18.75 21.23
CA ASN A 7 36.53 19.53 20.94
C ASN A 7 35.71 18.96 19.80
N ILE A 8 36.00 17.73 19.34
CA ILE A 8 35.20 17.07 18.34
C ILE A 8 33.95 16.50 19.00
N ALA A 9 32.80 17.06 18.65
CA ALA A 9 31.51 16.59 19.13
C ALA A 9 30.96 15.49 18.21
N PRO A 10 30.12 14.58 18.72
CA PRO A 10 29.38 13.69 17.86
C PRO A 10 28.42 14.47 16.93
N PRO A 11 27.96 13.88 15.83
CA PRO A 11 26.98 14.53 14.97
C PRO A 11 25.76 15.00 15.75
N SER A 12 25.16 16.10 15.28
CA SER A 12 23.96 16.69 15.88
C SER A 12 22.89 16.95 14.83
N ASN A 13 21.68 17.22 15.27
CA ASN A 13 20.52 17.46 14.40
C ASN A 13 20.35 16.34 13.36
N VAL A 14 20.49 15.09 13.79
CA VAL A 14 20.36 13.92 12.94
C VAL A 14 18.90 13.72 12.61
N SER A 15 18.59 13.63 11.32
CA SER A 15 17.24 13.43 10.82
C SER A 15 17.30 12.80 9.42
N ALA A 16 16.18 12.80 8.71
CA ALA A 16 16.10 12.40 7.31
C ALA A 16 14.94 13.12 6.64
N SER A 17 15.07 13.37 5.35
CA SER A 17 13.98 13.77 4.49
C SER A 17 13.55 12.60 3.63
N PHE A 18 12.26 12.60 3.24
CA PHE A 18 11.65 11.51 2.49
C PHE A 18 11.01 12.04 1.21
N ASP A 19 11.22 11.33 0.12
CA ASP A 19 10.50 11.51 -1.13
C ASP A 19 9.74 10.22 -1.40
N ILE A 20 8.41 10.27 -1.26
CA ILE A 20 7.52 9.12 -1.39
C ILE A 20 6.89 9.18 -2.78
N THR A 21 7.04 8.11 -3.56
CA THR A 21 6.34 8.01 -4.85
C THR A 21 4.82 7.90 -4.60
N GLN A 22 4.02 8.57 -5.43
CA GLN A 22 2.56 8.60 -5.28
C GLN A 22 1.88 7.59 -6.22
N ASP A 23 2.46 6.39 -6.30
CA ASP A 23 2.06 5.35 -7.27
C ASP A 23 1.62 4.04 -6.60
N ASN A 24 1.37 4.05 -5.30
CA ASN A 24 1.01 2.87 -4.50
C ASN A 24 2.08 1.77 -4.47
N THR A 25 3.32 2.08 -4.82
CA THR A 25 4.42 1.11 -4.68
C THR A 25 5.03 1.08 -3.29
N GLY A 26 4.93 2.19 -2.56
CA GLY A 26 5.60 2.35 -1.27
C GLY A 26 7.08 2.68 -1.38
N LEU A 27 7.55 3.01 -2.58
CA LEU A 27 8.95 3.37 -2.79
C LEU A 27 9.24 4.75 -2.19
N VAL A 28 10.24 4.81 -1.32
CA VAL A 28 10.67 6.04 -0.63
C VAL A 28 12.16 6.24 -0.85
N THR A 29 12.52 7.45 -1.25
CA THR A 29 13.92 7.91 -1.25
C THR A 29 14.20 8.61 0.06
N ILE A 30 15.18 8.11 0.81
CA ILE A 30 15.54 8.59 2.15
C ILE A 30 16.87 9.32 2.05
N THR A 31 16.89 10.60 2.43
CA THR A 31 18.11 11.40 2.47
C THR A 31 18.41 11.74 3.92
N PRO A 32 19.34 11.04 4.58
CA PRO A 32 19.71 11.34 5.95
C PRO A 32 20.48 12.64 6.02
N THR A 33 20.32 13.35 7.13
CA THR A 33 20.98 14.64 7.41
C THR A 33 21.53 14.66 8.83
N GLY A 34 22.57 15.44 9.05
CA GLY A 34 23.16 15.62 10.36
C GLY A 34 24.37 16.55 10.28
N GLU A 35 24.47 17.44 11.24
CA GLU A 35 25.63 18.34 11.35
C GLU A 35 26.84 17.56 11.86
N GLY A 36 27.98 17.74 11.20
CA GLY A 36 29.21 17.05 11.56
C GLY A 36 29.26 15.59 11.15
N ALA A 37 28.29 15.10 10.40
CA ALA A 37 28.28 13.74 9.91
C ALA A 37 29.05 13.59 8.59
N ILE A 38 29.78 12.50 8.46
CA ILE A 38 30.48 12.12 7.22
C ILE A 38 29.80 10.93 6.53
N SER A 39 29.06 10.13 7.29
CA SER A 39 28.30 9.00 6.75
C SER A 39 27.10 8.67 7.62
N PHE A 40 26.18 7.89 7.05
CA PHE A 40 24.94 7.46 7.74
C PHE A 40 24.65 6.01 7.44
N VAL A 41 23.95 5.37 8.38
CA VAL A 41 23.28 4.08 8.17
C VAL A 41 21.83 4.24 8.58
N VAL A 42 20.92 3.70 7.78
CA VAL A 42 19.48 3.75 8.03
C VAL A 42 18.96 2.36 8.37
N ASP A 43 18.32 2.25 9.52
CA ASP A 43 17.49 1.11 9.88
C ASP A 43 16.04 1.47 9.54
N TYR A 44 15.43 0.68 8.65
CA TYR A 44 14.10 1.00 8.11
C TYR A 44 12.95 0.73 9.09
N GLY A 45 13.21 0.02 10.18
CA GLY A 45 12.21 -0.24 11.21
C GLY A 45 11.15 -1.28 10.81
N ASP A 46 11.34 -2.01 9.72
CA ASP A 46 10.38 -2.99 9.20
C ASP A 46 10.92 -4.44 9.20
N GLY A 47 12.05 -4.67 9.87
CA GLY A 47 12.71 -5.98 9.90
C GLY A 47 13.65 -6.24 8.72
N SER A 48 13.71 -5.34 7.75
CA SER A 48 14.68 -5.44 6.65
C SER A 48 16.10 -5.19 7.15
N PRO A 49 17.13 -5.72 6.46
CA PRO A 49 18.51 -5.36 6.78
C PRO A 49 18.74 -3.84 6.69
N VAL A 50 19.61 -3.33 7.55
CA VAL A 50 19.98 -1.91 7.53
C VAL A 50 20.65 -1.55 6.20
N SER A 51 20.63 -0.28 5.85
CA SER A 51 21.27 0.21 4.63
C SER A 51 22.79 0.01 4.67
N SER A 52 23.41 0.01 3.51
CA SER A 52 24.85 0.24 3.41
C SER A 52 25.17 1.68 3.83
N SER A 53 26.45 1.96 4.02
CA SER A 53 26.89 3.31 4.40
C SER A 53 26.53 4.32 3.32
N ILE A 54 25.95 5.44 3.74
CA ILE A 54 25.51 6.55 2.88
C ILE A 54 26.41 7.75 3.18
N LYS A 55 27.04 8.29 2.16
CA LYS A 55 27.86 9.50 2.32
C LYS A 55 26.96 10.71 2.53
N THR A 56 27.52 11.76 3.16
CA THR A 56 26.83 13.05 3.31
C THR A 56 26.34 13.54 1.95
N GLY A 57 25.06 13.91 1.88
CA GLY A 57 24.39 14.32 0.65
C GLY A 57 23.83 13.17 -0.19
N GLY A 58 24.16 11.94 0.16
CA GLY A 58 23.62 10.75 -0.51
C GLY A 58 22.23 10.35 -0.02
N SER A 59 21.65 9.39 -0.68
CA SER A 59 20.33 8.86 -0.35
C SER A 59 20.26 7.35 -0.57
N VAL A 60 19.22 6.74 -0.03
CA VAL A 60 18.92 5.32 -0.22
C VAL A 60 17.43 5.17 -0.53
N LYS A 61 17.09 4.16 -1.30
CA LYS A 61 15.70 3.84 -1.62
C LYS A 61 15.28 2.57 -0.90
N HIS A 62 14.05 2.56 -0.42
CA HIS A 62 13.46 1.40 0.23
C HIS A 62 11.96 1.37 -0.05
N THR A 63 11.41 0.16 -0.16
CA THR A 63 9.97 -0.04 -0.38
C THR A 63 9.32 -0.41 0.94
N PHE A 64 8.37 0.42 1.37
CA PHE A 64 7.62 0.23 2.61
C PHE A 64 6.19 -0.25 2.33
N LYS A 65 5.62 -0.95 3.27
CA LYS A 65 4.18 -1.19 3.31
C LYS A 65 3.46 0.08 3.75
N GLU A 66 2.20 0.21 3.39
CA GLU A 66 1.36 1.28 3.90
C GLU A 66 1.32 1.26 5.42
N GLY A 67 1.42 2.43 6.04
CA GLY A 67 1.35 2.58 7.49
C GLY A 67 2.42 3.52 8.05
N ASN A 68 2.53 3.50 9.36
CA ASN A 68 3.50 4.29 10.11
C ASN A 68 4.75 3.46 10.38
N HIS A 69 5.89 4.08 10.13
CA HIS A 69 7.21 3.46 10.34
C HIS A 69 8.07 4.37 11.20
N THR A 70 8.89 3.78 12.05
CA THR A 70 9.90 4.50 12.81
C THR A 70 11.27 4.03 12.34
N LEU A 71 11.99 4.91 11.66
CA LEU A 71 13.34 4.66 11.18
C LEU A 71 14.35 5.09 12.22
N LYS A 72 15.52 4.44 12.23
CA LYS A 72 16.66 4.89 13.00
C LYS A 72 17.77 5.30 12.05
N VAL A 73 18.22 6.53 12.20
CA VAL A 73 19.33 7.08 11.42
C VAL A 73 20.52 7.20 12.33
N THR A 74 21.59 6.49 12.01
CA THR A 74 22.85 6.56 12.74
C THR A 74 23.84 7.35 11.90
N ALA A 75 24.22 8.52 12.39
CA ALA A 75 25.22 9.38 11.79
C ALA A 75 26.57 9.12 12.42
N THR A 76 27.60 9.03 11.60
CA THR A 76 29.00 8.89 12.03
C THR A 76 29.77 10.12 11.63
N GLY A 77 30.46 10.71 12.58
CA GLY A 77 31.31 11.87 12.37
C GLY A 77 32.79 11.55 12.47
N LEU A 78 33.59 12.57 12.68
CA LEU A 78 35.04 12.43 12.89
C LEU A 78 35.32 11.61 14.15
N ASN A 79 36.43 10.87 14.15
CA ASN A 79 36.83 9.94 15.22
C ASN A 79 35.81 8.84 15.50
N ASN A 80 34.98 8.50 14.51
CA ASN A 80 33.94 7.49 14.60
C ASN A 80 32.91 7.74 15.72
N LEU A 81 32.74 8.99 16.12
CA LEU A 81 31.67 9.37 17.03
C LEU A 81 30.32 9.26 16.31
N THR A 82 29.33 8.69 16.97
CA THR A 82 28.02 8.44 16.37
C THR A 82 26.89 9.11 17.14
N THR A 83 25.82 9.39 16.44
CA THR A 83 24.54 9.82 17.02
C THR A 83 23.43 9.10 16.27
N THR A 84 22.50 8.52 17.00
CA THR A 84 21.33 7.85 16.44
C THR A 84 20.08 8.64 16.78
N ALA A 85 19.23 8.85 15.77
CA ALA A 85 17.94 9.51 15.93
C ALA A 85 16.83 8.65 15.35
N GLU A 86 15.65 8.69 15.98
CA GLU A 86 14.44 8.08 15.43
C GLU A 86 13.72 9.11 14.56
N VAL A 87 13.27 8.67 13.39
CA VAL A 87 12.55 9.52 12.42
C VAL A 87 11.27 8.80 12.01
N SER A 88 10.14 9.47 12.18
CA SER A 88 8.84 8.92 11.80
C SER A 88 8.57 9.11 10.32
N LEU A 89 8.01 8.08 9.69
CA LEU A 89 7.59 8.08 8.30
C LEU A 89 6.19 7.51 8.19
N THR A 90 5.28 8.21 7.53
CA THR A 90 3.95 7.68 7.20
C THR A 90 3.86 7.46 5.71
N VAL A 91 3.55 6.23 5.31
CA VAL A 91 3.32 5.85 3.92
C VAL A 91 1.83 5.60 3.73
N SER A 92 1.19 6.37 2.87
CA SER A 92 -0.24 6.27 2.58
C SER A 92 -0.43 5.92 1.11
N PHE A 93 -1.33 4.95 0.85
CA PHE A 93 -1.69 4.56 -0.50
C PHE A 93 -3.06 5.13 -0.87
N ASN A 94 -3.28 5.32 -2.16
CA ASN A 94 -4.57 5.73 -2.69
C ASN A 94 -5.53 4.54 -2.66
N ALA A 95 -6.69 4.72 -2.04
CA ALA A 95 -7.78 3.75 -2.10
C ALA A 95 -8.37 3.72 -3.52
N PRO A 96 -9.05 2.63 -3.91
CA PRO A 96 -9.73 2.59 -5.20
C PRO A 96 -10.68 3.76 -5.39
N GLU A 97 -10.66 4.37 -6.59
CA GLU A 97 -11.49 5.51 -6.96
C GLU A 97 -12.19 5.25 -8.30
N ASN A 98 -13.24 6.01 -8.57
CA ASN A 98 -14.00 5.94 -9.83
C ASN A 98 -14.50 4.53 -10.14
N LEU A 99 -15.04 3.86 -9.15
CA LEU A 99 -15.57 2.50 -9.31
C LEU A 99 -16.76 2.50 -10.27
N GLN A 100 -16.64 1.72 -11.34
CA GLN A 100 -17.69 1.47 -12.32
C GLN A 100 -18.05 -0.01 -12.27
N VAL A 101 -19.33 -0.31 -12.10
CA VAL A 101 -19.83 -1.68 -11.95
C VAL A 101 -20.91 -1.94 -12.99
N THR A 102 -20.80 -3.09 -13.67
CA THR A 102 -21.82 -3.61 -14.56
C THR A 102 -22.24 -4.98 -14.06
N ILE A 103 -23.53 -5.15 -13.79
CA ILE A 103 -24.11 -6.41 -13.31
C ILE A 103 -25.22 -6.80 -14.28
N GLU A 104 -25.14 -8.00 -14.83
CA GLU A 104 -26.09 -8.47 -15.85
C GLU A 104 -26.47 -9.94 -15.61
N ASN A 105 -27.74 -10.26 -15.86
CA ASN A 105 -28.13 -11.67 -15.96
C ASN A 105 -27.56 -12.28 -17.23
N ASP A 106 -27.01 -13.48 -17.15
CA ASP A 106 -26.51 -14.21 -18.30
C ASP A 106 -27.68 -14.52 -19.26
N THR A 107 -27.45 -14.37 -20.56
CA THR A 107 -28.50 -14.58 -21.58
C THR A 107 -28.71 -16.06 -21.92
N ALA A 108 -27.77 -16.93 -21.57
CA ALA A 108 -27.79 -18.34 -21.94
C ALA A 108 -27.96 -19.28 -20.75
N VAL A 109 -27.47 -18.88 -19.55
CA VAL A 109 -27.48 -19.71 -18.35
C VAL A 109 -28.42 -19.14 -17.32
N SER A 110 -29.43 -19.91 -16.94
CA SER A 110 -30.45 -19.53 -15.95
C SER A 110 -29.80 -19.28 -14.57
N LYS A 111 -30.23 -18.21 -13.91
CA LYS A 111 -29.81 -17.83 -12.56
C LYS A 111 -28.31 -17.49 -12.45
N LYS A 112 -27.65 -17.25 -13.57
CA LYS A 112 -26.24 -16.84 -13.62
C LYS A 112 -26.16 -15.32 -13.81
N VAL A 113 -25.26 -14.70 -13.04
CA VAL A 113 -25.00 -13.28 -13.09
C VAL A 113 -23.54 -13.05 -13.45
N ASN A 114 -23.31 -12.11 -14.34
CA ASN A 114 -21.98 -11.70 -14.78
C ASN A 114 -21.70 -10.28 -14.27
N VAL A 115 -20.54 -10.09 -13.68
CA VAL A 115 -20.14 -8.82 -13.06
C VAL A 115 -18.81 -8.38 -13.62
N THR A 116 -18.73 -7.13 -14.05
CA THR A 116 -17.50 -6.48 -14.45
C THR A 116 -17.33 -5.20 -13.63
N ALA A 117 -16.13 -4.95 -13.16
CA ALA A 117 -15.83 -3.73 -12.42
C ALA A 117 -14.49 -3.15 -12.86
N THR A 118 -14.44 -1.82 -12.91
CA THR A 118 -13.22 -1.06 -13.14
C THR A 118 -13.10 0.02 -12.08
N ALA A 119 -11.87 0.33 -11.68
CA ALA A 119 -11.57 1.40 -10.75
C ALA A 119 -10.11 1.79 -10.88
N ASP A 120 -9.82 3.05 -10.60
CA ASP A 120 -8.44 3.51 -10.44
C ASP A 120 -7.89 2.97 -9.12
N TRP A 121 -6.60 2.69 -9.05
CA TRP A 121 -5.91 2.18 -7.86
C TRP A 121 -6.42 0.82 -7.38
N ALA A 122 -7.08 0.06 -8.22
CA ALA A 122 -7.54 -1.29 -7.91
C ALA A 122 -6.88 -2.31 -8.83
N THR A 123 -6.68 -3.53 -8.32
CA THR A 123 -6.14 -4.65 -9.09
C THR A 123 -7.18 -5.75 -9.26
N VAL A 124 -8.03 -5.93 -8.27
CA VAL A 124 -9.08 -6.97 -8.25
C VAL A 124 -10.36 -6.38 -7.68
N PHE A 125 -11.45 -7.10 -7.89
CA PHE A 125 -12.70 -6.87 -7.18
C PHE A 125 -13.28 -8.20 -6.70
N ASP A 126 -14.03 -8.12 -5.59
CA ASP A 126 -14.79 -9.23 -5.05
C ASP A 126 -16.27 -8.99 -5.32
N PHE A 127 -16.96 -9.98 -5.87
CA PHE A 127 -18.40 -9.96 -6.02
C PHE A 127 -19.03 -10.79 -4.90
N ILE A 128 -19.88 -10.15 -4.13
CA ILE A 128 -20.62 -10.77 -3.02
C ILE A 128 -22.07 -10.90 -3.46
N SER A 129 -22.50 -12.14 -3.68
CA SER A 129 -23.78 -12.45 -4.33
C SER A 129 -25.02 -12.14 -3.48
N GLY A 130 -24.86 -12.08 -2.15
CA GLY A 130 -25.98 -11.96 -1.24
C GLY A 130 -26.71 -13.29 -0.98
N GLU A 131 -26.31 -14.37 -1.65
CA GLU A 131 -26.83 -15.71 -1.35
C GLU A 131 -26.26 -16.22 -0.02
N ALA A 132 -27.12 -16.75 0.82
CA ALA A 132 -26.69 -17.24 2.14
C ALA A 132 -25.63 -18.33 2.01
N GLY A 133 -24.52 -18.19 2.73
CA GLY A 133 -23.43 -19.15 2.78
C GLY A 133 -22.53 -19.16 1.55
N ALA A 134 -22.74 -18.28 0.57
CA ALA A 134 -21.88 -18.20 -0.61
C ALA A 134 -20.61 -17.39 -0.35
N ASP A 135 -19.48 -17.88 -0.87
CA ASP A 135 -18.22 -17.18 -0.81
C ASP A 135 -18.16 -16.07 -1.88
N PRO A 136 -17.38 -15.00 -1.64
CA PRO A 136 -17.14 -14.01 -2.66
C PRO A 136 -16.43 -14.60 -3.89
N VAL A 137 -16.72 -14.06 -5.06
CA VAL A 137 -16.02 -14.40 -6.31
C VAL A 137 -15.07 -13.25 -6.65
N THR A 138 -13.80 -13.55 -6.81
CA THR A 138 -12.77 -12.56 -7.11
C THR A 138 -12.40 -12.62 -8.58
N ALA A 139 -12.29 -11.45 -9.21
CA ALA A 139 -11.78 -11.30 -10.56
C ALA A 139 -10.84 -10.09 -10.65
N ASN A 140 -10.01 -10.08 -11.68
CA ASN A 140 -9.18 -8.91 -11.97
C ASN A 140 -10.04 -7.74 -12.45
N ILE A 141 -9.60 -6.53 -12.18
CA ILE A 141 -10.24 -5.33 -12.72
C ILE A 141 -10.33 -5.44 -14.24
N GLY A 142 -11.51 -5.16 -14.81
CA GLY A 142 -11.80 -5.26 -16.23
C GLY A 142 -12.18 -6.66 -16.72
N GLU A 143 -12.01 -7.69 -15.91
CA GLU A 143 -12.44 -9.04 -16.20
C GLU A 143 -13.81 -9.34 -15.59
N THR A 144 -14.42 -10.45 -16.00
CA THR A 144 -15.77 -10.82 -15.58
C THR A 144 -15.72 -11.85 -14.45
N ALA A 145 -16.42 -11.57 -13.36
CA ALA A 145 -16.76 -12.54 -12.33
C ALA A 145 -18.16 -13.08 -12.61
N SER A 146 -18.38 -14.39 -12.46
CA SER A 146 -19.67 -15.00 -12.66
C SER A 146 -20.08 -15.81 -11.42
N PHE A 147 -21.38 -15.76 -11.13
CA PHE A 147 -21.97 -16.51 -10.04
C PHE A 147 -23.32 -17.07 -10.44
N THR A 148 -23.58 -18.36 -10.17
CA THR A 148 -24.87 -18.99 -10.43
C THR A 148 -25.59 -19.20 -9.11
N TYR A 149 -26.77 -18.56 -8.99
CA TYR A 149 -27.62 -18.65 -7.81
C TYR A 149 -28.41 -19.96 -7.79
N LYS A 150 -28.75 -20.42 -6.60
CA LYS A 150 -29.63 -21.59 -6.44
C LYS A 150 -31.05 -21.27 -6.83
N GLU A 151 -31.53 -20.07 -6.47
CA GLU A 151 -32.88 -19.60 -6.75
C GLU A 151 -32.86 -18.24 -7.41
N ALA A 152 -33.81 -18.01 -8.32
CA ALA A 152 -34.09 -16.68 -8.83
C ALA A 152 -34.72 -15.82 -7.71
N GLY A 153 -34.55 -14.53 -7.79
CA GLY A 153 -35.09 -13.59 -6.81
C GLY A 153 -34.28 -12.33 -6.72
N THR A 154 -34.61 -11.50 -5.76
CA THR A 154 -33.93 -10.24 -5.50
C THR A 154 -32.90 -10.44 -4.40
N TYR A 155 -31.65 -10.04 -4.68
CA TYR A 155 -30.53 -10.14 -3.76
C TYR A 155 -29.88 -8.78 -3.59
N THR A 156 -29.37 -8.52 -2.38
CA THR A 156 -28.47 -7.40 -2.17
C THR A 156 -27.06 -7.85 -2.57
N VAL A 157 -26.58 -7.33 -3.67
CA VAL A 157 -25.25 -7.66 -4.21
C VAL A 157 -24.27 -6.56 -3.88
N LYS A 158 -23.00 -6.92 -3.70
CA LYS A 158 -21.93 -5.99 -3.38
C LYS A 158 -20.72 -6.26 -4.24
N VAL A 159 -20.04 -5.19 -4.65
CA VAL A 159 -18.74 -5.24 -5.32
C VAL A 159 -17.74 -4.46 -4.48
N VAL A 160 -16.63 -5.10 -4.14
CA VAL A 160 -15.55 -4.49 -3.36
C VAL A 160 -14.32 -4.41 -4.23
N ALA A 161 -13.95 -3.19 -4.63
CA ALA A 161 -12.69 -2.94 -5.33
C ALA A 161 -11.55 -2.82 -4.34
N ARG A 162 -10.45 -3.49 -4.59
CA ARG A 162 -9.27 -3.46 -3.74
C ARG A 162 -7.99 -3.50 -4.55
N GLY A 163 -6.94 -2.92 -3.98
CA GLY A 163 -5.62 -2.82 -4.57
C GLY A 163 -4.55 -2.86 -3.51
N ALA A 164 -3.48 -2.11 -3.69
CA ALA A 164 -2.37 -2.07 -2.75
C ALA A 164 -2.74 -1.39 -1.42
N ALA A 165 -3.69 -0.45 -1.44
CA ALA A 165 -4.14 0.22 -0.22
C ALA A 165 -4.89 -0.75 0.70
N ILE A 166 -4.77 -0.54 2.00
CA ILE A 166 -5.58 -1.26 3.00
C ILE A 166 -7.06 -0.89 2.82
N ALA A 167 -7.35 0.38 2.54
CA ALA A 167 -8.70 0.85 2.28
C ALA A 167 -9.25 0.29 0.96
N THR A 168 -10.52 -0.06 0.98
CA THR A 168 -11.26 -0.58 -0.18
C THR A 168 -12.40 0.38 -0.53
N THR A 169 -13.00 0.18 -1.71
CA THR A 169 -14.16 0.94 -2.14
C THR A 169 -15.27 -0.03 -2.54
N GLU A 170 -16.46 0.21 -2.01
CA GLU A 170 -17.59 -0.70 -2.17
C GLU A 170 -18.72 -0.06 -2.96
N TYR A 171 -19.44 -0.90 -3.70
CA TYR A 171 -20.71 -0.60 -4.36
C TYR A 171 -21.71 -1.67 -3.99
N SER A 172 -22.94 -1.27 -3.68
CA SER A 172 -24.02 -2.19 -3.30
C SER A 172 -25.31 -1.78 -3.98
N GLN A 173 -26.07 -2.77 -4.44
CA GLN A 173 -27.41 -2.56 -4.99
C GLN A 173 -28.27 -3.80 -4.79
N GLU A 174 -29.60 -3.64 -4.89
CA GLU A 174 -30.51 -4.75 -5.06
C GLU A 174 -30.53 -5.14 -6.55
N PHE A 175 -30.45 -6.42 -6.80
CA PHE A 175 -30.42 -6.96 -8.16
C PHE A 175 -31.37 -8.15 -8.30
N GLU A 176 -32.19 -8.12 -9.34
CA GLU A 176 -33.11 -9.21 -9.64
C GLU A 176 -32.43 -10.27 -10.52
N VAL A 177 -32.24 -11.46 -9.94
CA VAL A 177 -31.70 -12.62 -10.62
C VAL A 177 -32.84 -13.37 -11.28
N THR A 178 -32.74 -13.60 -12.58
CA THR A 178 -33.80 -14.19 -13.39
C THR A 178 -33.51 -15.65 -13.73
N ALA A 179 -34.55 -16.46 -13.77
CA ALA A 179 -34.51 -17.80 -14.34
C ALA A 179 -34.91 -17.74 -15.81
N ILE A 180 -34.22 -18.51 -16.65
CA ILE A 180 -34.60 -18.69 -18.03
C ILE A 180 -35.63 -19.82 -18.07
N LEU A 181 -36.84 -19.52 -18.55
CA LEU A 181 -37.91 -20.51 -18.70
C LEU A 181 -37.64 -21.36 -19.93
N ALA A 182 -37.76 -22.66 -19.76
CA ALA A 182 -37.64 -23.65 -20.84
C ALA A 182 -38.94 -23.71 -21.70
#